data_fdaafa50243a841e0d6951c48a164a28
#
_entry.id   fdaafa50243a841e0d6951c48a164a28
#
_cell.length_a   1.000
_cell.length_b   1.000
_cell.length_c   1.000
_cell.angle_alpha   90.00
_cell.angle_beta   90.00
_cell.angle_gamma   90.00
#
_symmetry.space_group_name_H-M   'P 1'
#
loop_
_entity.id
_entity.type
_entity.pdbx_description
1 polymer ?
#
loop_
_entity_poly.entity_id
_entity_poly.type
_entity_poly.pdbx_seq_one_letter_code
_entity_poly.pdbx_strand_id
1 'polypeptide(L)'
;MKVEIDSNSGFCGGVIRAIKRAEDFLAAHPCGNLYSLGAIVHNDSELERLRSLGLQSIDYETVDNTDDASGKTVLVRAHGEPPSTYEKVKRAGFDIVDCTCPVVLELQRSIRQAYACAAQEGAGRRIIIFGQIGHAETLGLLGQVDGDAVVIESISMFEDYVAAGKIDVTKPVEIFSQTTKSPSDYAELCARLGALVPDIKVHNTICTQVASRQKKLSEFASSHDVIVFVSGRASSNGKILSALCRQVNPRSYHIESASELRADWFRPDDSVGVCGATSTPRWLLEDVASKVLEIG
;
A
#
# COMPACT_ATOMS: atom_id res chain seq x y z
N MET A 1 -23.88 23.88 -7.50
CA MET A 1 -22.61 23.22 -7.19
C MET A 1 -22.12 22.43 -8.40
N LYS A 2 -20.81 22.38 -8.67
CA LYS A 2 -20.19 21.59 -9.76
C LYS A 2 -19.33 20.50 -9.15
N VAL A 3 -19.49 19.24 -9.57
CA VAL A 3 -18.72 18.09 -9.05
C VAL A 3 -17.86 17.52 -10.15
N GLU A 4 -16.58 17.29 -9.88
CA GLU A 4 -15.61 16.67 -10.78
C GLU A 4 -14.90 15.51 -10.08
N ILE A 5 -14.76 14.37 -10.77
CA ILE A 5 -13.99 13.24 -10.25
C ILE A 5 -12.61 13.24 -10.90
N ASP A 6 -11.55 13.24 -10.09
CA ASP A 6 -10.18 13.14 -10.59
C ASP A 6 -9.98 11.89 -11.45
N SER A 7 -9.60 12.10 -12.70
CA SER A 7 -9.36 11.02 -13.66
C SER A 7 -8.16 10.14 -13.31
N ASN A 8 -7.25 10.62 -12.46
CA ASN A 8 -6.08 9.88 -12.01
C ASN A 8 -6.33 9.13 -10.69
N SER A 9 -7.49 9.33 -10.05
CA SER A 9 -7.89 8.61 -8.83
C SER A 9 -8.47 7.23 -9.13
N GLY A 10 -8.35 6.34 -8.15
CA GLY A 10 -8.82 4.97 -8.27
C GLY A 10 -7.69 3.94 -8.21
N PHE A 11 -8.03 2.67 -8.37
CA PHE A 11 -7.09 1.56 -8.29
C PHE A 11 -5.86 1.75 -9.16
N CYS A 12 -4.68 1.41 -8.63
CA CYS A 12 -3.48 1.26 -9.46
C CYS A 12 -3.52 -0.07 -10.24
N GLY A 13 -2.66 -0.18 -11.27
CA GLY A 13 -2.62 -1.39 -12.11
C GLY A 13 -2.37 -2.70 -11.35
N GLY A 14 -1.63 -2.65 -10.23
CA GLY A 14 -1.43 -3.82 -9.35
C GLY A 14 -2.71 -4.27 -8.67
N VAL A 15 -3.48 -3.32 -8.12
CA VAL A 15 -4.77 -3.60 -7.46
C VAL A 15 -5.81 -4.06 -8.47
N ILE A 16 -5.94 -3.37 -9.63
CA ILE A 16 -6.88 -3.78 -10.70
C ILE A 16 -6.65 -5.25 -11.08
N ARG A 17 -5.38 -5.64 -11.26
CA ARG A 17 -5.06 -7.01 -11.64
C ARG A 17 -5.42 -8.02 -10.55
N ALA A 18 -5.19 -7.70 -9.28
CA ALA A 18 -5.53 -8.60 -8.17
C ALA A 18 -7.05 -8.77 -8.03
N ILE A 19 -7.80 -7.68 -8.09
CA ILE A 19 -9.28 -7.68 -8.05
C ILE A 19 -9.83 -8.49 -9.22
N LYS A 20 -9.41 -8.17 -10.46
CA LYS A 20 -9.87 -8.88 -11.65
C LYS A 20 -9.56 -10.38 -11.57
N ARG A 21 -8.39 -10.76 -11.10
CA ARG A 21 -8.02 -12.16 -10.94
C ARG A 21 -8.93 -12.89 -9.94
N ALA A 22 -9.30 -12.21 -8.83
CA ALA A 22 -10.27 -12.75 -7.87
C ALA A 22 -11.66 -12.91 -8.51
N GLU A 23 -12.16 -11.91 -9.21
CA GLU A 23 -13.45 -11.94 -9.89
C GLU A 23 -13.50 -13.02 -10.97
N ASP A 24 -12.49 -13.11 -11.84
CA ASP A 24 -12.38 -14.12 -12.89
C ASP A 24 -12.37 -15.54 -12.29
N PHE A 25 -11.65 -15.75 -11.17
CA PHE A 25 -11.63 -17.04 -10.48
C PHE A 25 -13.01 -17.39 -9.91
N LEU A 26 -13.66 -16.47 -9.20
CA LEU A 26 -14.98 -16.70 -8.59
C LEU A 26 -16.05 -16.95 -9.65
N ALA A 27 -15.99 -16.25 -10.79
CA ALA A 27 -16.91 -16.48 -11.91
C ALA A 27 -16.72 -17.85 -12.55
N ALA A 28 -15.47 -18.34 -12.65
CA ALA A 28 -15.17 -19.67 -13.21
C ALA A 28 -15.47 -20.82 -12.23
N HIS A 29 -15.53 -20.53 -10.91
CA HIS A 29 -15.72 -21.52 -9.86
C HIS A 29 -16.85 -21.09 -8.91
N PRO A 30 -18.15 -21.19 -9.30
CA PRO A 30 -19.28 -20.69 -8.50
C PRO A 30 -19.41 -21.27 -7.08
N CYS A 31 -18.87 -22.47 -6.87
CA CYS A 31 -18.74 -23.11 -5.54
C CYS A 31 -17.34 -22.91 -4.98
N GLY A 32 -16.59 -21.95 -5.53
CA GLY A 32 -15.16 -21.83 -5.36
C GLY A 32 -14.75 -21.44 -3.95
N ASN A 33 -13.69 -22.09 -3.49
CA ASN A 33 -13.04 -21.86 -2.23
C ASN A 33 -11.84 -20.93 -2.44
N LEU A 34 -12.11 -19.65 -2.78
CA LEU A 34 -11.06 -18.63 -2.92
C LEU A 34 -10.91 -17.82 -1.62
N TYR A 35 -9.72 -17.84 -1.09
CA TYR A 35 -9.36 -17.18 0.15
C TYR A 35 -8.27 -16.13 -0.10
N SER A 36 -8.51 -14.86 0.22
CA SER A 36 -7.46 -13.85 0.26
C SER A 36 -6.68 -13.96 1.57
N LEU A 37 -5.37 -14.01 1.51
CA LEU A 37 -4.51 -13.97 2.68
C LEU A 37 -4.44 -12.53 3.22
N GLY A 38 -5.32 -12.24 4.19
CA GLY A 38 -5.63 -10.89 4.65
C GLY A 38 -6.45 -10.08 3.64
N ALA A 39 -6.64 -8.80 3.91
CA ALA A 39 -7.44 -7.91 3.08
C ALA A 39 -6.79 -7.67 1.71
N ILE A 40 -7.48 -7.99 0.60
CA ILE A 40 -6.97 -7.82 -0.77
C ILE A 40 -6.70 -6.34 -1.11
N VAL A 41 -7.50 -5.44 -0.54
CA VAL A 41 -7.32 -3.98 -0.59
C VAL A 41 -7.67 -3.36 0.76
N HIS A 42 -7.14 -2.18 1.07
CA HIS A 42 -7.49 -1.41 2.26
C HIS A 42 -8.69 -0.49 1.96
N ASN A 43 -9.85 -1.09 1.68
CA ASN A 43 -11.12 -0.40 1.44
C ASN A 43 -12.28 -1.35 1.79
N ASP A 44 -13.01 -1.04 2.86
CA ASP A 44 -14.02 -1.94 3.43
C ASP A 44 -15.22 -2.13 2.51
N SER A 45 -15.63 -1.08 1.78
CA SER A 45 -16.73 -1.18 0.80
C SER A 45 -16.40 -2.15 -0.33
N GLU A 46 -15.15 -2.14 -0.82
CA GLU A 46 -14.71 -3.09 -1.85
C GLU A 46 -14.53 -4.50 -1.30
N LEU A 47 -14.06 -4.64 -0.07
CA LEU A 47 -13.98 -5.95 0.60
C LEU A 47 -15.37 -6.58 0.74
N GLU A 48 -16.38 -5.80 1.13
CA GLU A 48 -17.75 -6.30 1.23
C GLU A 48 -18.33 -6.70 -0.14
N ARG A 49 -18.06 -5.90 -1.18
CA ARG A 49 -18.44 -6.25 -2.55
C ARG A 49 -17.83 -7.59 -2.98
N LEU A 50 -16.55 -7.79 -2.77
CA LEU A 50 -15.85 -9.03 -3.11
C LEU A 50 -16.33 -10.22 -2.26
N ARG A 51 -16.63 -9.98 -0.97
CA ARG A 51 -17.23 -10.99 -0.11
C ARG A 51 -18.60 -11.44 -0.62
N SER A 52 -19.43 -10.52 -1.10
CA SER A 52 -20.73 -10.85 -1.71
C SER A 52 -20.58 -11.70 -2.99
N LEU A 53 -19.43 -11.62 -3.68
CA LEU A 53 -19.09 -12.48 -4.82
C LEU A 53 -18.49 -13.84 -4.41
N GLY A 54 -18.24 -14.06 -3.11
CA GLY A 54 -17.74 -15.32 -2.59
C GLY A 54 -16.26 -15.32 -2.15
N LEU A 55 -15.54 -14.19 -2.25
CA LEU A 55 -14.17 -14.09 -1.72
C LEU A 55 -14.21 -14.15 -0.20
N GLN A 56 -13.46 -15.06 0.39
CA GLN A 56 -13.26 -15.14 1.82
C GLN A 56 -11.88 -14.56 2.21
N SER A 57 -11.73 -14.11 3.44
CA SER A 57 -10.43 -13.70 3.97
C SER A 57 -9.98 -14.69 5.04
N ILE A 58 -8.73 -15.09 4.98
CA ILE A 58 -8.08 -15.91 6.02
C ILE A 58 -6.84 -15.19 6.54
N ASP A 59 -6.47 -15.48 7.77
CA ASP A 59 -5.24 -15.02 8.38
C ASP A 59 -4.15 -16.11 8.37
N TYR A 60 -2.96 -15.73 8.81
CA TYR A 60 -1.82 -16.65 8.87
C TYR A 60 -2.04 -17.75 9.90
N GLU A 61 -2.74 -17.48 11.00
CA GLU A 61 -3.05 -18.48 12.03
C GLU A 61 -3.96 -19.58 11.47
N THR A 62 -4.94 -19.19 10.66
CA THR A 62 -5.81 -20.17 9.96
C THR A 62 -5.00 -21.05 9.02
N VAL A 63 -4.03 -20.50 8.28
CA VAL A 63 -3.14 -21.29 7.41
C VAL A 63 -2.28 -22.25 8.23
N ASP A 64 -1.69 -21.77 9.33
CA ASP A 64 -0.82 -22.57 10.19
C ASP A 64 -1.57 -23.72 10.88
N ASN A 65 -2.88 -23.56 11.14
CA ASN A 65 -3.74 -24.57 11.78
C ASN A 65 -4.54 -25.42 10.80
N THR A 66 -4.29 -25.31 9.49
CA THR A 66 -4.97 -26.11 8.47
C THR A 66 -4.12 -27.33 8.12
N ASP A 67 -4.62 -28.53 8.41
CA ASP A 67 -3.94 -29.79 8.10
C ASP A 67 -4.18 -30.25 6.65
N ASP A 68 -5.36 -29.97 6.08
CA ASP A 68 -5.71 -30.30 4.70
C ASP A 68 -6.60 -29.20 4.08
N ALA A 69 -6.06 -28.54 3.10
CA ALA A 69 -6.71 -27.49 2.32
C ALA A 69 -6.97 -27.91 0.86
N SER A 70 -6.98 -29.22 0.57
CA SER A 70 -7.20 -29.74 -0.78
C SER A 70 -8.47 -29.15 -1.42
N GLY A 71 -8.35 -28.64 -2.64
CA GLY A 71 -9.44 -27.99 -3.37
C GLY A 71 -9.77 -26.57 -2.90
N LYS A 72 -8.95 -25.98 -2.02
CA LYS A 72 -9.01 -24.57 -1.63
C LYS A 72 -7.87 -23.78 -2.27
N THR A 73 -8.13 -22.53 -2.63
CA THR A 73 -7.15 -21.67 -3.30
C THR A 73 -6.90 -20.42 -2.46
N VAL A 74 -5.63 -20.12 -2.20
CA VAL A 74 -5.22 -18.85 -1.58
C VAL A 74 -4.78 -17.86 -2.64
N LEU A 75 -5.35 -16.66 -2.58
CA LEU A 75 -4.92 -15.51 -3.36
C LEU A 75 -3.90 -14.71 -2.55
N VAL A 76 -2.67 -14.65 -3.05
CA VAL A 76 -1.65 -13.72 -2.57
C VAL A 76 -1.90 -12.37 -3.21
N ARG A 77 -2.10 -11.35 -2.37
CA ARG A 77 -2.49 -9.99 -2.79
C ARG A 77 -1.33 -9.21 -3.42
N ALA A 78 -1.64 -8.04 -3.97
CA ALA A 78 -0.65 -7.20 -4.68
C ALA A 78 0.56 -6.75 -3.83
N HIS A 79 0.44 -6.80 -2.50
CA HIS A 79 1.52 -6.44 -1.57
C HIS A 79 2.66 -7.47 -1.51
N GLY A 80 2.42 -8.71 -2.00
CA GLY A 80 3.35 -9.81 -1.88
C GLY A 80 3.43 -10.36 -0.45
N GLU A 81 4.12 -11.48 -0.32
CA GLU A 81 4.28 -12.20 0.95
C GLU A 81 5.75 -12.61 1.17
N PRO A 82 6.16 -12.90 2.41
CA PRO A 82 7.44 -13.54 2.68
C PRO A 82 7.56 -14.91 2.00
N PRO A 83 8.76 -15.39 1.61
CA PRO A 83 8.94 -16.73 1.07
C PRO A 83 8.39 -17.84 1.98
N SER A 84 8.55 -17.70 3.29
CA SER A 84 8.03 -18.65 4.30
C SER A 84 6.51 -18.80 4.26
N THR A 85 5.77 -17.74 3.88
CA THR A 85 4.30 -17.80 3.73
C THR A 85 3.92 -18.72 2.57
N TYR A 86 4.61 -18.62 1.42
CA TYR A 86 4.36 -19.53 0.29
C TYR A 86 4.60 -20.99 0.64
N GLU A 87 5.65 -21.26 1.43
CA GLU A 87 5.96 -22.62 1.91
C GLU A 87 4.86 -23.15 2.84
N LYS A 88 4.38 -22.34 3.77
CA LYS A 88 3.29 -22.68 4.68
C LYS A 88 2.00 -23.00 3.94
N VAL A 89 1.58 -22.10 3.03
CA VAL A 89 0.37 -22.27 2.21
C VAL A 89 0.43 -23.56 1.39
N LYS A 90 1.57 -23.86 0.76
CA LYS A 90 1.77 -25.11 0.00
C LYS A 90 1.75 -26.34 0.91
N ARG A 91 2.37 -26.26 2.08
CA ARG A 91 2.39 -27.38 3.05
C ARG A 91 1.00 -27.73 3.55
N ALA A 92 0.15 -26.72 3.77
CA ALA A 92 -1.24 -26.88 4.15
C ALA A 92 -2.14 -27.43 3.01
N GLY A 93 -1.62 -27.55 1.78
CA GLY A 93 -2.33 -28.14 0.64
C GLY A 93 -3.17 -27.15 -0.17
N PHE A 94 -3.02 -25.84 0.04
CA PHE A 94 -3.70 -24.84 -0.79
C PHE A 94 -3.06 -24.71 -2.17
N ASP A 95 -3.90 -24.52 -3.19
CA ASP A 95 -3.46 -23.93 -4.46
C ASP A 95 -3.19 -22.43 -4.27
N ILE A 96 -2.30 -21.86 -5.08
CA ILE A 96 -1.89 -20.45 -4.97
C ILE A 96 -2.20 -19.69 -6.26
N VAL A 97 -2.94 -18.60 -6.13
CA VAL A 97 -3.08 -17.55 -7.15
C VAL A 97 -2.26 -16.35 -6.69
N ASP A 98 -1.06 -16.19 -7.24
CA ASP A 98 -0.18 -15.08 -6.90
C ASP A 98 -0.52 -13.83 -7.71
N CYS A 99 -0.99 -12.80 -7.02
CA CYS A 99 -1.32 -11.48 -7.57
C CYS A 99 -0.34 -10.40 -7.17
N THR A 100 0.84 -10.76 -6.66
CA THR A 100 1.88 -9.79 -6.28
C THR A 100 2.18 -8.84 -7.44
N CYS A 101 2.20 -7.53 -7.13
CA CYS A 101 2.49 -6.50 -8.12
C CYS A 101 3.92 -6.68 -8.69
N PRO A 102 4.15 -6.58 -10.02
CA PRO A 102 5.49 -6.67 -10.58
C PRO A 102 6.49 -5.71 -9.97
N VAL A 103 6.04 -4.49 -9.60
CA VAL A 103 6.89 -3.50 -8.92
C VAL A 103 7.35 -4.02 -7.55
N VAL A 104 6.45 -4.67 -6.82
CA VAL A 104 6.78 -5.29 -5.51
C VAL A 104 7.69 -6.51 -5.70
N LEU A 105 7.43 -7.36 -6.71
CA LEU A 105 8.30 -8.51 -7.02
C LEU A 105 9.73 -8.07 -7.36
N GLU A 106 9.88 -6.98 -8.12
CA GLU A 106 11.19 -6.44 -8.45
C GLU A 106 11.90 -5.88 -7.21
N LEU A 107 11.16 -5.17 -6.35
CA LEU A 107 11.69 -4.70 -5.07
C LEU A 107 12.14 -5.85 -4.17
N GLN A 108 11.32 -6.91 -4.02
CA GLN A 108 11.68 -8.11 -3.28
C GLN A 108 12.96 -8.77 -3.83
N ARG A 109 13.08 -8.86 -5.17
CA ARG A 109 14.27 -9.41 -5.84
C ARG A 109 15.50 -8.55 -5.55
N SER A 110 15.37 -7.23 -5.65
CA SER A 110 16.47 -6.29 -5.40
C SER A 110 16.98 -6.37 -3.96
N ILE A 111 16.09 -6.47 -2.99
CA ILE A 111 16.46 -6.63 -1.56
C ILE A 111 17.18 -7.95 -1.34
N ARG A 112 16.67 -9.08 -1.87
CA ARG A 112 17.35 -10.40 -1.75
C ARG A 112 18.74 -10.37 -2.36
N GLN A 113 18.88 -9.75 -3.54
CA GLN A 113 20.18 -9.64 -4.22
C GLN A 113 21.16 -8.78 -3.40
N ALA A 114 20.73 -7.63 -2.89
CA ALA A 114 21.55 -6.77 -2.04
C ALA A 114 22.01 -7.50 -0.78
N TYR A 115 21.12 -8.23 -0.13
CA TYR A 115 21.44 -9.01 1.06
C TYR A 115 22.45 -10.13 0.78
N ALA A 116 22.26 -10.87 -0.31
CA ALA A 116 23.19 -11.93 -0.73
C ALA A 116 24.59 -11.39 -1.09
N CYS A 117 24.65 -10.23 -1.78
CA CYS A 117 25.91 -9.57 -2.08
C CYS A 117 26.61 -9.07 -0.81
N ALA A 118 25.87 -8.48 0.12
CA ALA A 118 26.41 -8.01 1.39
C ALA A 118 27.07 -9.12 2.22
N ALA A 119 26.47 -10.32 2.19
CA ALA A 119 27.02 -11.52 2.84
C ALA A 119 28.34 -11.98 2.20
N GLN A 120 28.49 -11.84 0.87
CA GLN A 120 29.71 -12.24 0.14
C GLN A 120 30.84 -11.21 0.29
N GLU A 121 30.53 -9.92 0.32
CA GLU A 121 31.53 -8.85 0.42
C GLU A 121 32.23 -8.79 1.78
N GLY A 122 31.67 -9.41 2.83
CA GLY A 122 32.23 -9.42 4.18
C GLY A 122 32.27 -8.03 4.87
N ALA A 123 31.78 -7.00 4.19
CA ALA A 123 31.79 -5.61 4.70
C ALA A 123 30.76 -5.35 5.80
N GLY A 124 29.89 -6.33 6.09
CA GLY A 124 28.81 -6.20 7.08
C GLY A 124 27.78 -5.14 6.70
N ARG A 125 27.56 -4.90 5.40
CA ARG A 125 26.57 -3.95 4.89
C ARG A 125 25.18 -4.27 5.44
N ARG A 126 24.45 -3.25 5.90
CA ARG A 126 23.12 -3.39 6.51
C ARG A 126 22.02 -3.00 5.54
N ILE A 127 20.91 -3.74 5.58
CA ILE A 127 19.70 -3.41 4.82
C ILE A 127 18.79 -2.56 5.71
N ILE A 128 18.35 -1.42 5.17
CA ILE A 128 17.33 -0.57 5.79
C ILE A 128 16.11 -0.51 4.87
N ILE A 129 14.92 -0.64 5.43
CA ILE A 129 13.64 -0.54 4.72
C ILE A 129 12.85 0.63 5.30
N PHE A 130 12.65 1.69 4.50
CA PHE A 130 11.74 2.76 4.84
C PHE A 130 10.31 2.32 4.55
N GLY A 131 9.56 1.92 5.57
CA GLY A 131 8.24 1.32 5.42
C GLY A 131 7.40 1.40 6.68
N GLN A 132 6.09 1.22 6.55
CA GLN A 132 5.19 1.15 7.69
C GLN A 132 5.36 -0.21 8.39
N ILE A 133 5.64 -0.20 9.69
CA ILE A 133 5.77 -1.41 10.51
C ILE A 133 4.43 -2.16 10.52
N GLY A 134 4.48 -3.48 10.30
CA GLY A 134 3.31 -4.34 10.25
C GLY A 134 2.50 -4.27 8.95
N HIS A 135 2.84 -3.37 8.02
CA HIS A 135 2.20 -3.35 6.70
C HIS A 135 2.60 -4.60 5.89
N ALA A 136 1.64 -5.19 5.18
CA ALA A 136 1.85 -6.43 4.43
C ALA A 136 3.04 -6.39 3.46
N GLU A 137 3.19 -5.29 2.70
CA GLU A 137 4.34 -5.11 1.80
C GLU A 137 5.64 -5.10 2.59
N THR A 138 5.72 -4.35 3.69
CA THR A 138 6.93 -4.28 4.53
C THR A 138 7.29 -5.63 5.14
N LEU A 139 6.30 -6.41 5.59
CA LEU A 139 6.51 -7.78 6.07
C LEU A 139 7.04 -8.68 4.95
N GLY A 140 6.48 -8.56 3.74
CA GLY A 140 6.95 -9.26 2.55
C GLY A 140 8.39 -8.94 2.17
N LEU A 141 8.80 -7.65 2.33
CA LEU A 141 10.17 -7.20 2.09
C LEU A 141 11.13 -7.71 3.18
N LEU A 142 10.74 -7.59 4.44
CA LEU A 142 11.54 -8.06 5.58
C LEU A 142 11.79 -9.57 5.51
N GLY A 143 10.81 -10.33 5.05
CA GLY A 143 10.96 -11.78 4.84
C GLY A 143 11.92 -12.16 3.71
N GLN A 144 12.33 -11.24 2.83
CA GLN A 144 13.33 -11.52 1.79
C GLN A 144 14.76 -11.64 2.35
N VAL A 145 14.96 -11.22 3.60
CA VAL A 145 16.24 -11.20 4.32
C VAL A 145 16.12 -11.90 5.68
N ASP A 146 15.17 -12.80 5.85
CA ASP A 146 14.90 -13.57 7.07
C ASP A 146 14.79 -12.70 8.34
N GLY A 147 14.29 -11.47 8.18
CA GLY A 147 14.15 -10.48 9.25
C GLY A 147 15.40 -9.65 9.53
N ASP A 148 16.53 -9.90 8.87
CA ASP A 148 17.79 -9.17 9.08
C ASP A 148 17.83 -7.83 8.32
N ALA A 149 16.85 -6.96 8.58
CA ALA A 149 16.83 -5.59 8.11
C ALA A 149 16.23 -4.66 9.17
N VAL A 150 16.65 -3.40 9.17
CA VAL A 150 16.08 -2.37 10.04
C VAL A 150 14.94 -1.68 9.32
N VAL A 151 13.72 -1.76 9.89
CA VAL A 151 12.56 -1.03 9.36
C VAL A 151 12.46 0.33 10.03
N ILE A 152 12.34 1.39 9.24
CA ILE A 152 12.17 2.77 9.68
C ILE A 152 10.86 3.31 9.11
N GLU A 153 10.00 3.80 9.98
CA GLU A 153 8.68 4.29 9.57
C GLU A 153 8.63 5.81 9.34
N SER A 154 9.46 6.56 10.07
CA SER A 154 9.49 8.02 10.05
C SER A 154 10.88 8.57 10.36
N ILE A 155 11.09 9.87 10.08
CA ILE A 155 12.32 10.57 10.43
C ILE A 155 12.55 10.58 11.95
N SER A 156 11.51 10.81 12.74
CA SER A 156 11.63 10.77 14.22
C SER A 156 12.10 9.39 14.70
N MET A 157 11.52 8.31 14.15
CA MET A 157 11.95 6.95 14.50
C MET A 157 13.40 6.68 14.09
N PHE A 158 13.85 7.23 12.97
CA PHE A 158 15.26 7.15 12.57
C PHE A 158 16.18 7.80 13.61
N GLU A 159 15.84 9.02 14.06
CA GLU A 159 16.60 9.74 15.08
C GLU A 159 16.67 8.95 16.40
N ASP A 160 15.53 8.39 16.84
CA ASP A 160 15.46 7.53 18.03
C ASP A 160 16.33 6.27 17.87
N TYR A 161 16.33 5.65 16.69
CA TYR A 161 17.12 4.45 16.43
C TYR A 161 18.61 4.71 16.36
N VAL A 162 19.03 5.86 15.83
CA VAL A 162 20.44 6.29 15.86
C VAL A 162 20.86 6.56 17.31
N ALA A 163 20.07 7.32 18.07
CA ALA A 163 20.36 7.63 19.47
C ALA A 163 20.43 6.38 20.36
N ALA A 164 19.59 5.38 20.08
CA ALA A 164 19.56 4.10 20.80
C ALA A 164 20.60 3.07 20.31
N GLY A 165 21.44 3.41 19.32
CA GLY A 165 22.44 2.50 18.75
C GLY A 165 21.84 1.30 17.98
N LYS A 166 20.56 1.37 17.58
CA LYS A 166 19.91 0.32 16.78
C LYS A 166 20.34 0.33 15.31
N ILE A 167 20.88 1.44 14.83
CA ILE A 167 21.51 1.58 13.53
C ILE A 167 23.01 1.70 13.76
N ASP A 168 23.77 0.70 13.28
CA ASP A 168 25.22 0.74 13.33
C ASP A 168 25.76 1.68 12.23
N VAL A 169 25.97 2.94 12.60
CA VAL A 169 26.45 3.98 11.69
C VAL A 169 27.91 3.80 11.25
N THR A 170 28.63 2.81 11.79
CA THR A 170 29.99 2.48 11.35
C THR A 170 30.01 1.56 10.15
N LYS A 171 28.87 0.99 9.77
CA LYS A 171 28.71 0.05 8.66
C LYS A 171 28.15 0.72 7.42
N PRO A 172 28.52 0.24 6.23
CA PRO A 172 27.86 0.64 4.99
C PRO A 172 26.40 0.17 4.98
N VAL A 173 25.53 0.92 4.28
CA VAL A 173 24.09 0.69 4.27
C VAL A 173 23.56 0.61 2.82
N GLU A 174 22.61 -0.29 2.57
CA GLU A 174 21.70 -0.21 1.43
C GLU A 174 20.29 0.08 1.93
N ILE A 175 19.66 1.12 1.36
CA ILE A 175 18.33 1.56 1.76
C ILE A 175 17.32 1.41 0.64
N PHE A 176 16.17 0.86 0.97
CA PHE A 176 15.01 0.64 0.11
C PHE A 176 13.78 1.30 0.71
N SER A 177 12.79 1.63 -0.13
CA SER A 177 11.51 2.16 0.35
C SER A 177 10.37 1.23 -0.01
N GLN A 178 9.40 1.08 0.90
CA GLN A 178 8.06 0.60 0.56
C GLN A 178 7.51 1.43 -0.59
N THR A 179 6.83 0.79 -1.54
CA THR A 179 6.42 1.41 -2.82
C THR A 179 5.47 2.60 -2.67
N THR A 180 4.79 2.72 -1.53
CA THR A 180 3.76 3.74 -1.27
C THR A 180 4.18 4.86 -0.31
N LYS A 181 5.45 4.90 0.10
CA LYS A 181 5.98 5.97 0.98
C LYS A 181 6.11 7.30 0.24
N SER A 182 6.24 8.38 1.03
CA SER A 182 6.47 9.74 0.52
C SER A 182 7.87 9.87 -0.10
N PRO A 183 8.00 10.36 -1.35
CA PRO A 183 9.31 10.61 -1.96
C PRO A 183 10.14 11.65 -1.21
N SER A 184 9.53 12.69 -0.67
CA SER A 184 10.22 13.75 0.09
C SER A 184 10.81 13.21 1.39
N ASP A 185 10.02 12.43 2.14
CA ASP A 185 10.47 11.86 3.41
C ASP A 185 11.58 10.82 3.19
N TYR A 186 11.48 10.06 2.10
CA TYR A 186 12.52 9.10 1.72
C TYR A 186 13.82 9.82 1.34
N ALA A 187 13.75 10.89 0.55
CA ALA A 187 14.91 11.68 0.18
C ALA A 187 15.58 12.33 1.41
N GLU A 188 14.78 12.85 2.35
CA GLU A 188 15.27 13.40 3.61
C GLU A 188 15.96 12.34 4.46
N LEU A 189 15.34 11.15 4.61
CA LEU A 189 15.96 10.03 5.34
C LEU A 189 17.29 9.62 4.71
N CYS A 190 17.35 9.49 3.38
CA CYS A 190 18.58 9.15 2.67
C CYS A 190 19.69 10.18 2.88
N ALA A 191 19.35 11.47 2.86
CA ALA A 191 20.31 12.55 3.10
C ALA A 191 20.86 12.50 4.54
N ARG A 192 20.00 12.35 5.55
CA ARG A 192 20.39 12.25 6.96
C ARG A 192 21.24 11.01 7.23
N LEU A 193 20.82 9.86 6.72
CA LEU A 193 21.55 8.60 6.87
C LEU A 193 22.92 8.67 6.18
N GLY A 194 23.00 9.23 4.96
CA GLY A 194 24.24 9.39 4.20
C GLY A 194 25.25 10.32 4.85
N ALA A 195 24.82 11.23 5.73
CA ALA A 195 25.72 12.07 6.53
C ALA A 195 26.35 11.33 7.73
N LEU A 196 25.80 10.18 8.12
CA LEU A 196 26.22 9.43 9.30
C LEU A 196 27.03 8.17 8.98
N VAL A 197 26.73 7.51 7.85
CA VAL A 197 27.36 6.23 7.48
C VAL A 197 28.52 6.43 6.50
N PRO A 198 29.54 5.53 6.48
CA PRO A 198 30.70 5.68 5.60
C PRO A 198 30.36 5.51 4.10
N ASP A 199 29.33 4.71 3.79
CA ASP A 199 28.86 4.45 2.43
C ASP A 199 27.38 4.11 2.46
N ILE A 200 26.61 4.75 1.57
CA ILE A 200 25.17 4.50 1.40
C ILE A 200 24.84 4.21 -0.06
N LYS A 201 24.11 3.13 -0.27
CA LYS A 201 23.52 2.82 -1.58
C LYS A 201 22.01 2.98 -1.51
N VAL A 202 21.52 3.98 -2.23
CA VAL A 202 20.11 4.34 -2.22
C VAL A 202 19.40 3.70 -3.42
N HIS A 203 18.33 2.94 -3.14
CA HIS A 203 17.47 2.36 -4.16
C HIS A 203 16.14 3.13 -4.19
N ASN A 204 15.88 3.82 -5.30
CA ASN A 204 14.61 4.52 -5.49
C ASN A 204 13.51 3.50 -5.88
N THR A 205 12.88 2.93 -4.88
CA THR A 205 11.88 1.86 -5.03
C THR A 205 10.44 2.32 -4.83
N ILE A 206 10.22 3.62 -4.65
CA ILE A 206 8.87 4.20 -4.62
C ILE A 206 8.23 4.02 -6.00
N CYS A 207 6.99 3.53 -6.04
CA CYS A 207 6.27 3.29 -7.28
C CYS A 207 6.05 4.60 -8.06
N THR A 208 6.47 4.66 -9.32
CA THR A 208 6.33 5.85 -10.16
C THR A 208 4.88 6.27 -10.35
N GLN A 209 3.93 5.32 -10.37
CA GLN A 209 2.50 5.64 -10.39
C GLN A 209 2.04 6.34 -9.12
N VAL A 210 2.60 5.97 -7.95
CA VAL A 210 2.31 6.62 -6.67
C VAL A 210 2.93 8.02 -6.65
N ALA A 211 4.19 8.15 -7.02
CA ALA A 211 4.90 9.43 -7.03
C ALA A 211 4.28 10.45 -8.01
N SER A 212 3.94 10.02 -9.24
CA SER A 212 3.31 10.90 -10.23
C SER A 212 1.91 11.35 -9.83
N ARG A 213 1.18 10.50 -9.10
CA ARG A 213 -0.17 10.80 -8.60
C ARG A 213 -0.16 11.94 -7.58
N GLN A 214 0.86 12.04 -6.75
CA GLN A 214 0.95 13.12 -5.74
C GLN A 214 0.93 14.51 -6.40
N LYS A 215 1.75 14.71 -7.46
CA LYS A 215 1.78 15.99 -8.18
C LYS A 215 0.43 16.32 -8.83
N LYS A 216 -0.15 15.37 -9.57
CA LYS A 216 -1.45 15.56 -10.24
C LYS A 216 -2.58 15.80 -9.25
N LEU A 217 -2.58 15.09 -8.12
CA LEU A 217 -3.57 15.28 -7.06
C LEU A 217 -3.44 16.65 -6.40
N SER A 218 -2.22 17.15 -6.19
CA SER A 218 -1.98 18.49 -5.65
C SER A 218 -2.55 19.57 -6.59
N GLU A 219 -2.31 19.43 -7.90
CA GLU A 219 -2.86 20.33 -8.93
C GLU A 219 -4.40 20.29 -8.93
N PHE A 220 -4.98 19.10 -8.91
CA PHE A 220 -6.43 18.89 -8.85
C PHE A 220 -7.03 19.48 -7.56
N ALA A 221 -6.43 19.22 -6.40
CA ALA A 221 -6.93 19.72 -5.12
C ALA A 221 -6.88 21.26 -5.03
N SER A 222 -5.87 21.89 -5.65
CA SER A 222 -5.74 23.35 -5.68
C SER A 222 -6.73 24.04 -6.63
N SER A 223 -7.33 23.32 -7.59
CA SER A 223 -8.24 23.86 -8.59
C SER A 223 -9.72 23.82 -8.17
N HIS A 224 -10.04 23.29 -7.00
CA HIS A 224 -11.40 23.16 -6.49
C HIS A 224 -11.58 23.89 -5.16
N ASP A 225 -12.82 24.33 -4.86
CA ASP A 225 -13.15 24.99 -3.60
C ASP A 225 -13.21 23.99 -2.44
N VAL A 226 -13.66 22.76 -2.71
CA VAL A 226 -13.79 21.66 -1.74
C VAL A 226 -13.21 20.38 -2.32
N ILE A 227 -12.51 19.62 -1.52
CA ILE A 227 -12.04 18.27 -1.87
C ILE A 227 -12.69 17.23 -0.95
N VAL A 228 -13.28 16.23 -1.57
CA VAL A 228 -13.71 14.99 -0.91
C VAL A 228 -12.74 13.88 -1.31
N PHE A 229 -11.87 13.51 -0.38
CA PHE A 229 -10.89 12.46 -0.57
C PHE A 229 -11.42 11.13 -0.02
N VAL A 230 -11.52 10.11 -0.85
CA VAL A 230 -12.12 8.81 -0.51
C VAL A 230 -11.04 7.74 -0.39
N SER A 231 -10.90 7.16 0.80
CA SER A 231 -10.05 5.96 0.99
C SER A 231 -10.30 5.29 2.34
N GLY A 232 -10.02 4.00 2.44
CA GLY A 232 -10.00 3.29 3.72
C GLY A 232 -8.96 3.88 4.69
N ARG A 233 -9.29 3.94 5.98
CA ARG A 233 -8.43 4.51 7.05
C ARG A 233 -7.11 3.74 7.22
N ALA A 234 -7.11 2.45 6.89
CA ALA A 234 -5.90 1.61 6.95
C ALA A 234 -4.94 1.81 5.75
N SER A 235 -5.38 2.48 4.67
CA SER A 235 -4.57 2.68 3.48
C SER A 235 -3.37 3.60 3.74
N SER A 236 -2.15 3.07 3.63
CA SER A 236 -0.90 3.86 3.73
C SER A 236 -0.87 4.98 2.68
N ASN A 237 -1.16 4.64 1.41
CA ASN A 237 -1.24 5.63 0.32
C ASN A 237 -2.37 6.64 0.56
N GLY A 238 -3.52 6.21 1.09
CA GLY A 238 -4.64 7.08 1.43
C GLY A 238 -4.28 8.15 2.47
N LYS A 239 -3.56 7.78 3.51
CA LYS A 239 -3.09 8.71 4.56
C LYS A 239 -2.19 9.81 3.98
N ILE A 240 -1.22 9.43 3.14
CA ILE A 240 -0.29 10.38 2.51
C ILE A 240 -1.03 11.34 1.56
N LEU A 241 -1.89 10.81 0.70
CA LEU A 241 -2.60 11.62 -0.30
C LEU A 241 -3.66 12.52 0.34
N SER A 242 -4.37 12.08 1.38
CA SER A 242 -5.33 12.94 2.09
C SER A 242 -4.65 14.07 2.85
N ALA A 243 -3.47 13.82 3.43
CA ALA A 243 -2.66 14.86 4.06
C ALA A 243 -2.19 15.90 3.02
N LEU A 244 -1.74 15.44 1.84
CA LEU A 244 -1.37 16.33 0.73
C LEU A 244 -2.55 17.22 0.29
N CYS A 245 -3.75 16.66 0.14
CA CYS A 245 -4.94 17.45 -0.19
C CYS A 245 -5.18 18.57 0.84
N ARG A 246 -5.09 18.25 2.14
CA ARG A 246 -5.28 19.24 3.22
C ARG A 246 -4.22 20.34 3.22
N GLN A 247 -2.98 20.04 2.83
CA GLN A 247 -1.91 21.04 2.75
C GLN A 247 -2.19 22.11 1.68
N VAL A 248 -2.76 21.69 0.53
CA VAL A 248 -3.00 22.59 -0.60
C VAL A 248 -4.42 23.17 -0.62
N ASN A 249 -5.38 22.49 -0.01
CA ASN A 249 -6.76 22.92 0.12
C ASN A 249 -7.29 22.62 1.55
N PRO A 250 -7.43 23.64 2.42
CA PRO A 250 -7.92 23.46 3.79
C PRO A 250 -9.34 22.89 3.89
N ARG A 251 -10.17 23.04 2.81
CA ARG A 251 -11.51 22.44 2.73
C ARG A 251 -11.46 21.02 2.14
N SER A 252 -10.50 20.21 2.60
CA SER A 252 -10.35 18.80 2.21
C SER A 252 -10.87 17.88 3.31
N TYR A 253 -11.79 17.00 2.96
CA TYR A 253 -12.44 16.05 3.87
C TYR A 253 -12.11 14.62 3.44
N HIS A 254 -11.63 13.82 4.38
CA HIS A 254 -11.30 12.40 4.15
C HIS A 254 -12.43 11.53 4.67
N ILE A 255 -13.01 10.72 3.79
CA ILE A 255 -14.11 9.79 4.07
C ILE A 255 -13.81 8.39 3.55
N GLU A 256 -14.48 7.39 4.09
CA GLU A 256 -14.43 6.01 3.58
C GLU A 256 -15.60 5.69 2.65
N SER A 257 -16.75 6.34 2.86
CA SER A 257 -17.96 6.13 2.05
C SER A 257 -18.84 7.39 1.98
N ALA A 258 -19.82 7.38 1.08
CA ALA A 258 -20.77 8.48 0.91
C ALA A 258 -21.61 8.77 2.18
N SER A 259 -21.75 7.81 3.10
CA SER A 259 -22.50 7.99 4.35
C SER A 259 -21.82 8.97 5.34
N GLU A 260 -20.53 9.25 5.15
CA GLU A 260 -19.79 10.20 5.98
C GLU A 260 -19.89 11.65 5.48
N LEU A 261 -20.53 11.88 4.33
CA LEU A 261 -20.72 13.23 3.78
C LEU A 261 -21.59 14.08 4.69
N ARG A 262 -21.22 15.35 4.84
CA ARG A 262 -21.96 16.34 5.64
C ARG A 262 -22.33 17.55 4.80
N ALA A 263 -23.60 17.95 4.85
CA ALA A 263 -24.10 19.09 4.07
C ALA A 263 -23.42 20.42 4.42
N ASP A 264 -22.96 20.59 5.68
CA ASP A 264 -22.27 21.80 6.14
C ASP A 264 -20.87 22.00 5.54
N TRP A 265 -20.34 21.03 4.81
CA TRP A 265 -19.07 21.17 4.07
C TRP A 265 -19.21 21.96 2.77
N PHE A 266 -20.41 22.06 2.20
CA PHE A 266 -20.66 22.55 0.85
C PHE A 266 -21.44 23.86 0.84
N ARG A 267 -21.19 24.67 -0.19
CA ARG A 267 -21.94 25.89 -0.52
C ARG A 267 -22.52 25.74 -1.94
N PRO A 268 -23.63 26.42 -2.26
CA PRO A 268 -24.30 26.26 -3.56
C PRO A 268 -23.41 26.48 -4.79
N ASP A 269 -22.43 27.39 -4.69
CA ASP A 269 -21.55 27.74 -5.80
C ASP A 269 -20.20 27.03 -5.80
N ASP A 270 -19.95 26.13 -4.84
CA ASP A 270 -18.67 25.43 -4.76
C ASP A 270 -18.40 24.53 -5.99
N SER A 271 -17.15 24.54 -6.43
CA SER A 271 -16.57 23.48 -7.23
C SER A 271 -16.02 22.38 -6.30
N VAL A 272 -16.53 21.17 -6.43
CA VAL A 272 -16.18 20.04 -5.57
C VAL A 272 -15.38 19.01 -6.34
N GLY A 273 -14.13 18.76 -5.92
CA GLY A 273 -13.29 17.70 -6.45
C GLY A 273 -13.44 16.41 -5.62
N VAL A 274 -13.82 15.32 -6.27
CA VAL A 274 -13.84 13.96 -5.67
C VAL A 274 -12.62 13.20 -6.13
N CYS A 275 -11.82 12.72 -5.20
CA CYS A 275 -10.59 11.98 -5.50
C CYS A 275 -10.36 10.84 -4.50
N GLY A 276 -9.35 9.99 -4.73
CA GLY A 276 -9.12 8.84 -3.86
C GLY A 276 -7.77 8.18 -4.02
N ALA A 277 -7.51 7.21 -3.14
CA ALA A 277 -6.28 6.44 -3.08
C ALA A 277 -6.19 5.35 -4.18
N THR A 278 -5.01 4.72 -4.27
CA THR A 278 -4.78 3.55 -5.16
C THR A 278 -5.55 2.29 -4.74
N SER A 279 -6.19 2.32 -3.57
CA SER A 279 -7.07 1.26 -3.04
C SER A 279 -8.55 1.62 -3.10
N THR A 280 -8.92 2.75 -3.73
CA THR A 280 -10.31 3.20 -3.84
C THR A 280 -10.88 2.79 -5.20
N PRO A 281 -11.99 2.04 -5.27
CA PRO A 281 -12.60 1.66 -6.53
C PRO A 281 -13.28 2.86 -7.21
N ARG A 282 -13.36 2.84 -8.55
CA ARG A 282 -13.98 3.91 -9.32
C ARG A 282 -15.46 4.09 -9.00
N TRP A 283 -16.19 2.99 -8.83
CA TRP A 283 -17.61 3.01 -8.48
C TRP A 283 -17.88 3.77 -7.17
N LEU A 284 -16.98 3.68 -6.18
CA LEU A 284 -17.13 4.38 -4.90
C LEU A 284 -16.93 5.89 -5.05
N LEU A 285 -16.02 6.31 -5.94
CA LEU A 285 -15.85 7.74 -6.26
C LEU A 285 -17.08 8.29 -6.97
N GLU A 286 -17.70 7.51 -7.84
CA GLU A 286 -18.93 7.85 -8.57
C GLU A 286 -20.14 7.92 -7.61
N ASP A 287 -20.25 6.99 -6.66
CA ASP A 287 -21.27 7.01 -5.61
C ASP A 287 -21.15 8.28 -4.74
N VAL A 288 -19.93 8.59 -4.28
CA VAL A 288 -19.68 9.82 -3.52
C VAL A 288 -20.01 11.08 -4.33
N ALA A 289 -19.61 11.13 -5.60
CA ALA A 289 -19.89 12.28 -6.45
C ALA A 289 -21.39 12.49 -6.66
N SER A 290 -22.14 11.39 -6.88
CA SER A 290 -23.61 11.41 -7.00
C SER A 290 -24.25 11.93 -5.71
N LYS A 291 -23.78 11.47 -4.56
CA LYS A 291 -24.30 11.89 -3.26
C LYS A 291 -23.99 13.38 -2.95
N VAL A 292 -22.82 13.88 -3.36
CA VAL A 292 -22.49 15.30 -3.26
C VAL A 292 -23.46 16.16 -4.09
N LEU A 293 -23.82 15.71 -5.31
CA LEU A 293 -24.81 16.41 -6.16
C LEU A 293 -26.22 16.43 -5.55
N GLU A 294 -26.61 15.40 -4.77
CA GLU A 294 -27.91 15.39 -4.07
C GLU A 294 -27.98 16.35 -2.87
N ILE A 295 -26.83 16.69 -2.29
CA ILE A 295 -26.75 17.60 -1.13
C ILE A 295 -26.85 19.07 -1.57
N GLY A 296 -26.38 19.40 -2.77
CA GLY A 296 -26.36 20.76 -3.30
C GLY A 296 -27.44 21.05 -4.30
#